data_8cf99a9872c12a400a22e4ac04d4f0fb
#
_entry.id   8cf99a9872c12a400a22e4ac04d4f0fb
#
_cell.length_a   1.000
_cell.length_b   1.000
_cell.length_c   1.000
_cell.angle_alpha   90.00
_cell.angle_beta   90.00
_cell.angle_gamma   90.00
#
_symmetry.space_group_name_H-M   'P 1'
#
loop_
_entity.id
_entity.type
_entity.pdbx_description
1 polymer ?
#
loop_
_entity_poly.entity_id
_entity_poly.type
_entity_poly.pdbx_seq_one_letter_code
_entity_poly.pdbx_strand_id
1 'polypeptide(L)'
;IAVLLWLERRGGYAKVFLQSYPLEKMDCMLVFSHGGLKAAPIEVAMEAREKGLTVVSVSSHLNARVAKCALSSGKKLSDVAHIPIDNCVPPEDALVDVGQIERVAAGSTMAAVTIAMALVAETGACLAKKGGVPPTFVSPNVPGVGKGHMENVYQAFTDFFFARGSRG
;
A
#
# COMPACT_ATOMS: atom_id res chain seq x y z
N ILE A 1 -13.36 -7.29 -14.64
CA ILE A 1 -13.37 -5.96 -14.00
C ILE A 1 -14.58 -5.81 -13.08
N ALA A 2 -15.82 -6.13 -13.53
CA ALA A 2 -17.03 -5.98 -12.72
C ALA A 2 -16.99 -6.76 -11.39
N VAL A 3 -16.44 -7.96 -11.36
CA VAL A 3 -16.31 -8.80 -10.15
C VAL A 3 -15.38 -8.17 -9.11
N LEU A 4 -14.25 -7.62 -9.53
CA LEU A 4 -13.31 -6.94 -8.64
C LEU A 4 -13.93 -5.69 -8.01
N LEU A 5 -14.61 -4.88 -8.81
CA LEU A 5 -15.33 -3.69 -8.32
C LEU A 5 -16.45 -4.02 -7.34
N TRP A 6 -17.09 -5.19 -7.53
CA TRP A 6 -18.11 -5.68 -6.61
C TRP A 6 -17.48 -6.12 -5.28
N LEU A 7 -16.38 -6.87 -5.33
CA LEU A 7 -15.68 -7.37 -4.14
C LEU A 7 -15.17 -6.22 -3.26
N GLU A 8 -14.62 -5.17 -3.86
CA GLU A 8 -14.13 -3.99 -3.14
C GLU A 8 -15.20 -3.25 -2.31
N ARG A 9 -16.48 -3.43 -2.67
CA ARG A 9 -17.62 -2.79 -2.01
C ARG A 9 -18.28 -3.67 -0.94
N ARG A 10 -17.91 -4.96 -0.86
CA ARG A 10 -18.46 -5.89 0.11
C ARG A 10 -17.66 -5.88 1.40
N GLY A 11 -18.36 -5.72 2.51
CA GLY A 11 -17.78 -5.89 3.84
C GLY A 11 -17.52 -7.36 4.19
N GLY A 12 -16.58 -7.58 5.11
CA GLY A 12 -16.25 -8.91 5.66
C GLY A 12 -15.18 -9.69 4.92
N TYR A 13 -14.78 -9.27 3.72
CA TYR A 13 -13.78 -10.00 2.92
C TYR A 13 -12.35 -9.83 3.46
N ALA A 14 -12.02 -8.67 3.99
CA ALA A 14 -10.67 -8.36 4.47
C ALA A 14 -10.19 -9.33 5.54
N LYS A 15 -11.05 -9.71 6.47
CA LYS A 15 -10.74 -10.67 7.53
C LYS A 15 -10.33 -12.04 6.98
N VAL A 16 -11.03 -12.53 5.98
CA VAL A 16 -10.72 -13.82 5.32
C VAL A 16 -9.41 -13.72 4.55
N PHE A 17 -9.24 -12.66 3.76
CA PHE A 17 -8.05 -12.42 2.97
C PHE A 17 -6.78 -12.34 3.83
N LEU A 18 -6.82 -11.60 4.94
CA LEU A 18 -5.66 -11.40 5.81
C LEU A 18 -5.26 -12.64 6.63
N GLN A 19 -6.10 -13.68 6.69
CA GLN A 19 -5.73 -14.97 7.31
C GLN A 19 -4.63 -15.70 6.54
N SER A 20 -4.48 -15.40 5.25
CA SER A 20 -3.44 -16.01 4.39
C SER A 20 -2.05 -15.38 4.57
N TYR A 21 -1.92 -14.38 5.42
CA TYR A 21 -0.66 -13.65 5.62
C TYR A 21 -0.18 -13.77 7.07
N PRO A 22 1.10 -14.12 7.30
CA PRO A 22 1.69 -14.20 8.63
C PRO A 22 2.03 -12.79 9.15
N LEU A 23 0.99 -12.02 9.49
CA LEU A 23 1.12 -10.65 9.99
C LEU A 23 1.53 -10.64 11.45
N GLU A 24 2.54 -9.85 11.79
CA GLU A 24 3.06 -9.66 13.14
C GLU A 24 2.93 -8.20 13.60
N LYS A 25 2.90 -7.98 14.92
CA LYS A 25 2.79 -6.64 15.52
C LYS A 25 3.84 -5.62 15.04
N MET A 26 5.02 -6.11 14.65
CA MET A 26 6.11 -5.26 14.17
C MET A 26 5.94 -4.85 12.71
N ASP A 27 4.94 -5.39 12.01
CA ASP A 27 4.69 -5.03 10.63
C ASP A 27 4.00 -3.67 10.50
N CYS A 28 4.18 -3.08 9.34
CA CYS A 28 3.48 -1.88 8.92
C CYS A 28 2.58 -2.21 7.74
N MET A 29 1.29 -1.89 7.84
CA MET A 29 0.33 -2.04 6.77
C MET A 29 0.21 -0.74 5.98
N LEU A 30 0.70 -0.73 4.74
CA LEU A 30 0.49 0.38 3.82
C LEU A 30 -0.72 0.12 2.94
N VAL A 31 -1.72 1.00 3.00
CA VAL A 31 -2.96 0.88 2.22
C VAL A 31 -3.09 2.05 1.26
N PHE A 32 -3.00 1.76 -0.03
CA PHE A 32 -3.19 2.75 -1.10
C PHE A 32 -4.60 2.64 -1.68
N SER A 33 -5.36 3.71 -1.60
CA SER A 33 -6.70 3.78 -2.18
C SER A 33 -7.05 5.23 -2.50
N HIS A 34 -7.14 5.60 -3.78
CA HIS A 34 -7.39 6.99 -4.17
C HIS A 34 -8.56 7.60 -3.41
N GLY A 35 -9.73 6.98 -3.48
CA GLY A 35 -10.91 7.50 -2.78
C GLY A 35 -10.90 7.27 -1.27
N GLY A 36 -10.26 6.19 -0.80
CA GLY A 36 -10.27 5.81 0.61
C GLY A 36 -11.68 5.52 1.17
N LEU A 37 -12.65 5.16 0.31
CA LEU A 37 -14.08 5.12 0.63
C LEU A 37 -14.72 3.73 0.46
N LYS A 38 -14.01 2.79 -0.19
CA LYS A 38 -14.50 1.43 -0.44
C LYS A 38 -14.30 0.54 0.79
N ALA A 39 -15.17 -0.44 0.96
CA ALA A 39 -15.17 -1.31 2.14
C ALA A 39 -13.84 -2.06 2.31
N ALA A 40 -13.35 -2.74 1.26
CA ALA A 40 -12.17 -3.60 1.37
C ALA A 40 -10.90 -2.88 1.90
N PRO A 41 -10.43 -1.73 1.36
CA PRO A 41 -9.26 -1.06 1.91
C PRO A 41 -9.45 -0.55 3.34
N ILE A 42 -10.67 -0.14 3.70
CA ILE A 42 -10.96 0.33 5.06
C ILE A 42 -10.94 -0.84 6.05
N GLU A 43 -11.55 -1.95 5.70
CA GLU A 43 -11.56 -3.16 6.54
C GLU A 43 -10.14 -3.77 6.68
N VAL A 44 -9.33 -3.78 5.62
CA VAL A 44 -7.92 -4.19 5.71
C VAL A 44 -7.17 -3.33 6.74
N ALA A 45 -7.38 -2.02 6.71
CA ALA A 45 -6.78 -1.12 7.69
C ALA A 45 -7.29 -1.37 9.12
N MET A 46 -8.58 -1.64 9.29
CA MET A 46 -9.17 -1.96 10.60
C MET A 46 -8.63 -3.27 11.16
N GLU A 47 -8.64 -4.34 10.39
CA GLU A 47 -8.13 -5.66 10.78
C GLU A 47 -6.62 -5.61 11.11
N ALA A 48 -5.85 -4.86 10.33
CA ALA A 48 -4.43 -4.67 10.62
C ALA A 48 -4.22 -3.96 11.98
N ARG A 49 -5.04 -2.95 12.27
CA ARG A 49 -5.00 -2.28 13.59
C ARG A 49 -5.38 -3.22 14.73
N GLU A 50 -6.42 -4.01 14.57
CA GLU A 50 -6.84 -5.01 15.58
C GLU A 50 -5.74 -6.04 15.86
N LYS A 51 -4.94 -6.39 14.84
CA LYS A 51 -3.75 -7.23 14.99
C LYS A 51 -2.55 -6.48 15.59
N GLY A 52 -2.66 -5.18 15.84
CA GLY A 52 -1.63 -4.35 16.48
C GLY A 52 -0.57 -3.80 15.52
N LEU A 53 -0.80 -3.86 14.20
CA LEU A 53 0.11 -3.29 13.20
C LEU A 53 0.00 -1.76 13.17
N THR A 54 1.09 -1.09 12.80
CA THR A 54 1.02 0.31 12.37
C THR A 54 0.38 0.39 11.00
N VAL A 55 -0.64 1.23 10.84
CA VAL A 55 -1.33 1.43 9.56
C VAL A 55 -1.03 2.81 9.00
N VAL A 56 -0.52 2.83 7.79
CA VAL A 56 -0.32 4.02 6.96
C VAL A 56 -1.30 3.98 5.80
N SER A 57 -2.03 5.04 5.55
CA SER A 57 -2.90 5.14 4.40
C SER A 57 -2.44 6.22 3.42
N VAL A 58 -2.65 5.98 2.14
CA VAL A 58 -2.44 6.96 1.07
C VAL A 58 -3.74 7.12 0.31
N SER A 59 -4.37 8.27 0.42
CA SER A 59 -5.67 8.54 -0.22
C SER A 59 -5.85 10.03 -0.51
N SER A 60 -6.80 10.38 -1.36
CA SER A 60 -7.17 11.77 -1.60
C SER A 60 -8.04 12.29 -0.45
N HIS A 61 -7.53 13.22 0.31
CA HIS A 61 -8.32 13.90 1.36
C HIS A 61 -9.39 14.81 0.75
N LEU A 62 -9.16 15.37 -0.44
CA LEU A 62 -10.18 16.12 -1.18
C LEU A 62 -11.38 15.24 -1.55
N ASN A 63 -11.10 14.05 -2.13
CA ASN A 63 -12.16 13.10 -2.45
C ASN A 63 -12.91 12.64 -1.19
N ALA A 64 -12.21 12.40 -0.11
CA ALA A 64 -12.81 12.03 1.16
C ALA A 64 -13.78 13.09 1.73
N ARG A 65 -13.61 14.37 1.39
CA ARG A 65 -14.52 15.44 1.84
C ARG A 65 -15.82 15.49 1.05
N VAL A 66 -15.78 15.16 -0.24
CA VAL A 66 -16.94 15.35 -1.14
C VAL A 66 -17.74 14.07 -1.38
N ALA A 67 -17.17 12.90 -1.18
CA ALA A 67 -17.79 11.63 -1.49
C ALA A 67 -18.19 10.84 -0.23
N LYS A 68 -19.25 10.02 -0.37
CA LYS A 68 -19.77 9.17 0.71
C LYS A 68 -18.99 7.87 0.80
N CYS A 69 -18.77 7.40 2.04
CA CYS A 69 -18.17 6.11 2.32
C CYS A 69 -19.11 4.95 1.96
N ALA A 70 -18.56 3.82 1.51
CA ALA A 70 -19.31 2.61 1.22
C ALA A 70 -19.67 1.81 2.49
N LEU A 71 -18.91 1.98 3.58
CA LEU A 71 -19.21 1.33 4.85
C LEU A 71 -20.35 2.03 5.59
N SER A 72 -21.21 1.24 6.21
CA SER A 72 -22.33 1.73 7.04
C SER A 72 -21.86 2.55 8.24
N SER A 73 -20.66 2.30 8.74
CA SER A 73 -20.04 3.08 9.82
C SER A 73 -19.69 4.52 9.43
N GLY A 74 -19.63 4.82 8.12
CA GLY A 74 -19.20 6.11 7.60
C GLY A 74 -17.69 6.38 7.73
N LYS A 75 -16.92 5.50 8.39
CA LYS A 75 -15.47 5.66 8.54
C LYS A 75 -14.76 5.54 7.20
N LYS A 76 -13.84 6.44 6.95
CA LYS A 76 -12.98 6.49 5.77
C LYS A 76 -11.61 5.91 6.08
N LEU A 77 -10.85 5.59 5.07
CA LEU A 77 -9.51 5.01 5.24
C LEU A 77 -8.59 5.93 6.07
N SER A 78 -8.61 7.23 5.81
CA SER A 78 -7.87 8.22 6.58
C SER A 78 -8.26 8.30 8.06
N ASP A 79 -9.52 8.00 8.40
CA ASP A 79 -9.99 8.02 9.80
C ASP A 79 -9.49 6.79 10.57
N VAL A 80 -9.21 5.71 9.86
CA VAL A 80 -8.77 4.45 10.45
C VAL A 80 -7.24 4.36 10.57
N ALA A 81 -6.49 4.98 9.67
CA ALA A 81 -5.04 4.92 9.65
C ALA A 81 -4.40 5.63 10.87
N HIS A 82 -3.26 5.13 11.32
CA HIS A 82 -2.42 5.83 12.30
C HIS A 82 -1.71 7.03 11.66
N ILE A 83 -1.29 6.86 10.41
CA ILE A 83 -0.59 7.88 9.62
C ILE A 83 -1.32 8.03 8.28
N PRO A 84 -2.25 8.99 8.16
CA PRO A 84 -2.89 9.29 6.89
C PRO A 84 -2.01 10.22 6.04
N ILE A 85 -1.73 9.81 4.82
CA ILE A 85 -1.00 10.60 3.82
C ILE A 85 -1.99 11.05 2.74
N ASP A 86 -2.05 12.36 2.50
CA ASP A 86 -2.81 12.92 1.39
C ASP A 86 -2.01 12.79 0.09
N ASN A 87 -2.59 12.18 -0.93
CA ASN A 87 -1.97 12.10 -2.25
C ASN A 87 -2.18 13.38 -3.08
N CYS A 88 -2.94 14.34 -2.56
CA CYS A 88 -3.23 15.65 -3.18
C CYS A 88 -3.89 15.58 -4.56
N VAL A 89 -4.44 14.42 -4.94
CA VAL A 89 -5.10 14.23 -6.23
C VAL A 89 -6.58 14.62 -6.11
N PRO A 90 -7.15 15.37 -7.07
CA PRO A 90 -8.54 15.80 -7.02
C PRO A 90 -9.51 14.60 -7.15
N PRO A 91 -10.78 14.77 -6.75
CA PRO A 91 -11.78 13.69 -6.71
C PRO A 91 -11.99 12.97 -8.04
N GLU A 92 -11.89 13.66 -9.13
CA GLU A 92 -12.05 13.13 -10.49
C GLU A 92 -10.90 12.21 -10.92
N ASP A 93 -9.77 12.23 -10.19
CA ASP A 93 -8.54 11.45 -10.47
C ASP A 93 -7.83 11.80 -11.80
N ALA A 94 -8.57 11.98 -12.87
CA ALA A 94 -8.03 12.34 -14.18
C ALA A 94 -7.60 13.80 -14.22
N LEU A 95 -6.34 14.07 -14.61
CA LEU A 95 -5.71 15.40 -14.45
C LEU A 95 -5.64 16.21 -15.74
N VAL A 96 -5.61 15.55 -16.90
CA VAL A 96 -5.35 16.21 -18.18
C VAL A 96 -6.65 16.53 -18.89
N ASP A 97 -6.88 17.82 -19.12
CA ASP A 97 -7.98 18.32 -19.95
C ASP A 97 -7.60 18.15 -21.43
N VAL A 98 -8.43 17.46 -22.17
CA VAL A 98 -8.27 17.20 -23.61
C VAL A 98 -9.37 17.85 -24.45
N GLY A 99 -10.08 18.83 -23.88
CA GLY A 99 -11.20 19.51 -24.52
C GLY A 99 -12.49 18.69 -24.56
N GLN A 100 -12.63 17.67 -23.71
CA GLN A 100 -13.83 16.88 -23.50
C GLN A 100 -14.33 17.02 -22.05
N ILE A 101 -15.55 16.59 -21.77
CA ILE A 101 -16.07 16.58 -20.40
C ILE A 101 -15.21 15.65 -19.52
N GLU A 102 -14.82 14.50 -20.06
CA GLU A 102 -13.97 13.53 -19.37
C GLU A 102 -12.51 13.91 -19.57
N ARG A 103 -11.80 14.05 -18.45
CA ARG A 103 -10.34 14.18 -18.43
C ARG A 103 -9.66 12.83 -18.57
N VAL A 104 -8.37 12.84 -18.89
CA VAL A 104 -7.53 11.63 -19.00
C VAL A 104 -6.34 11.71 -18.06
N ALA A 105 -5.60 10.60 -17.95
CA ALA A 105 -4.41 10.43 -17.11
C ALA A 105 -4.69 10.44 -15.60
N ALA A 106 -4.76 9.25 -15.02
CA ALA A 106 -4.99 9.04 -13.59
C ALA A 106 -3.84 9.57 -12.73
N GLY A 107 -4.11 10.62 -11.96
CA GLY A 107 -3.15 11.23 -11.05
C GLY A 107 -2.83 10.32 -9.86
N SER A 108 -3.80 9.55 -9.39
CA SER A 108 -3.61 8.64 -8.26
C SER A 108 -2.56 7.57 -8.52
N THR A 109 -2.45 7.08 -9.75
CA THR A 109 -1.43 6.10 -10.14
C THR A 109 -0.03 6.67 -9.98
N MET A 110 0.21 7.89 -10.51
CA MET A 110 1.50 8.56 -10.38
C MET A 110 1.82 8.90 -8.92
N ALA A 111 0.85 9.43 -8.19
CA ALA A 111 1.01 9.75 -6.78
C ALA A 111 1.32 8.50 -5.95
N ALA A 112 0.62 7.39 -6.17
CA ALA A 112 0.85 6.14 -5.46
C ALA A 112 2.28 5.62 -5.68
N VAL A 113 2.76 5.57 -6.92
CA VAL A 113 4.12 5.14 -7.24
C VAL A 113 5.15 6.07 -6.61
N THR A 114 4.96 7.39 -6.75
CA THR A 114 5.90 8.39 -6.21
C THR A 114 6.01 8.30 -4.69
N ILE A 115 4.88 8.24 -3.98
CA ILE A 115 4.86 8.14 -2.52
C ILE A 115 5.46 6.81 -2.07
N ALA A 116 5.11 5.69 -2.73
CA ALA A 116 5.67 4.38 -2.39
C ALA A 116 7.20 4.37 -2.55
N MET A 117 7.72 4.90 -3.66
CA MET A 117 9.18 4.97 -3.89
C MET A 117 9.88 5.90 -2.92
N ALA A 118 9.28 7.03 -2.55
CA ALA A 118 9.80 7.92 -1.52
C ALA A 118 9.90 7.21 -0.16
N LEU A 119 8.86 6.49 0.25
CA LEU A 119 8.85 5.70 1.50
C LEU A 119 9.94 4.61 1.48
N VAL A 120 10.10 3.91 0.35
CA VAL A 120 11.16 2.89 0.18
C VAL A 120 12.55 3.54 0.28
N ALA A 121 12.78 4.66 -0.38
CA ALA A 121 14.05 5.36 -0.37
C ALA A 121 14.44 5.84 1.04
N GLU A 122 13.52 6.48 1.76
CA GLU A 122 13.74 6.94 3.12
C GLU A 122 13.94 5.77 4.10
N THR A 123 13.18 4.68 3.93
CA THR A 123 13.37 3.47 4.73
C THR A 123 14.76 2.90 4.52
N GLY A 124 15.21 2.79 3.26
CA GLY A 124 16.55 2.35 2.93
C GLY A 124 17.63 3.24 3.54
N ALA A 125 17.48 4.56 3.43
CA ALA A 125 18.40 5.52 4.04
C ALA A 125 18.45 5.40 5.57
N CYS A 126 17.31 5.20 6.22
CA CYS A 126 17.25 4.97 7.66
C CYS A 126 17.92 3.66 8.08
N LEU A 127 17.72 2.59 7.34
CA LEU A 127 18.34 1.29 7.60
C LEU A 127 19.85 1.35 7.40
N ALA A 128 20.33 2.02 6.36
CA ALA A 128 21.76 2.23 6.11
C ALA A 128 22.45 2.94 7.28
N LYS A 129 21.81 3.98 7.84
CA LYS A 129 22.31 4.69 9.03
C LYS A 129 22.38 3.80 10.30
N LYS A 130 21.54 2.75 10.34
CA LYS A 130 21.50 1.79 11.47
C LYS A 130 22.42 0.58 11.27
N GLY A 131 23.21 0.55 10.20
CA GLY A 131 24.23 -0.47 9.96
C GLY A 131 23.89 -1.56 8.98
N GLY A 132 22.79 -1.48 8.24
CA GLY A 132 22.53 -2.42 7.17
C GLY A 132 21.21 -2.22 6.44
N VAL A 133 21.28 -2.43 5.13
CA VAL A 133 20.11 -2.55 4.25
C VAL A 133 20.01 -4.01 3.84
N PRO A 134 18.84 -4.64 3.87
CA PRO A 134 18.69 -5.99 3.35
C PRO A 134 19.10 -6.05 1.86
N PRO A 135 19.53 -7.21 1.34
CA PRO A 135 19.84 -7.35 -0.07
C PRO A 135 18.71 -6.86 -0.96
N THR A 136 19.02 -6.01 -1.93
CA THR A 136 18.06 -5.42 -2.86
C THR A 136 18.41 -5.80 -4.29
N PHE A 137 17.41 -5.80 -5.18
CA PHE A 137 17.63 -6.05 -6.59
C PHE A 137 18.48 -4.96 -7.22
N VAL A 138 19.50 -5.37 -7.96
CA VAL A 138 20.35 -4.49 -8.75
C VAL A 138 20.41 -5.02 -10.17
N SER A 139 20.35 -4.14 -11.16
CA SER A 139 20.49 -4.55 -12.56
C SER A 139 21.84 -5.25 -12.78
N PRO A 140 21.86 -6.40 -13.48
CA PRO A 140 23.12 -7.10 -13.82
C PRO A 140 24.05 -6.27 -14.72
N ASN A 141 23.54 -5.19 -15.30
CA ASN A 141 24.32 -4.26 -16.13
C ASN A 141 25.12 -3.24 -15.31
N VAL A 142 24.92 -3.20 -13.98
CA VAL A 142 25.71 -2.32 -13.11
C VAL A 142 27.08 -2.93 -12.87
N PRO A 143 28.19 -2.22 -13.20
CA PRO A 143 29.53 -2.72 -12.95
C PRO A 143 29.76 -3.04 -11.47
N GLY A 144 30.41 -4.17 -11.20
CA GLY A 144 30.71 -4.62 -9.82
C GLY A 144 29.64 -5.47 -9.18
N VAL A 145 28.47 -5.66 -9.80
CA VAL A 145 27.47 -6.61 -9.33
C VAL A 145 27.96 -8.03 -9.60
N GLY A 146 28.15 -8.81 -8.53
CA GLY A 146 28.63 -10.20 -8.63
C GLY A 146 27.61 -11.14 -9.28
N LYS A 147 28.11 -12.15 -9.97
CA LYS A 147 27.28 -13.28 -10.42
C LYS A 147 26.63 -13.92 -9.18
N GLY A 148 25.37 -14.22 -9.23
CA GLY A 148 24.63 -14.78 -8.08
C GLY A 148 24.01 -13.75 -7.14
N HIS A 149 24.16 -12.44 -7.40
CA HIS A 149 23.52 -11.41 -6.56
C HIS A 149 21.99 -11.56 -6.51
N MET A 150 21.38 -11.84 -7.65
CA MET A 150 19.91 -12.02 -7.74
C MET A 150 19.45 -13.25 -6.94
N GLU A 151 20.19 -14.35 -7.04
CA GLU A 151 19.93 -15.57 -6.29
C GLU A 151 20.02 -15.33 -4.78
N ASN A 152 21.02 -14.55 -4.34
CA ASN A 152 21.15 -14.18 -2.93
C ASN A 152 19.97 -13.33 -2.43
N VAL A 153 19.45 -12.40 -3.26
CA VAL A 153 18.28 -11.61 -2.93
C VAL A 153 17.04 -12.49 -2.77
N TYR A 154 16.82 -13.41 -3.73
CA TYR A 154 15.72 -14.37 -3.65
C TYR A 154 15.84 -15.30 -2.45
N GLN A 155 17.05 -15.82 -2.17
CA GLN A 155 17.27 -16.68 -1.02
C GLN A 155 16.99 -15.95 0.29
N ALA A 156 17.51 -14.74 0.46
CA ALA A 156 17.27 -13.93 1.65
C ALA A 156 15.77 -13.64 1.88
N PHE A 157 15.02 -13.37 0.82
CA PHE A 157 13.57 -13.22 0.89
C PHE A 157 12.87 -14.52 1.30
N THR A 158 13.25 -15.62 0.69
CA THR A 158 12.70 -16.95 0.95
C THR A 158 12.91 -17.34 2.40
N ASP A 159 14.13 -17.20 2.90
CA ASP A 159 14.49 -17.52 4.29
C ASP A 159 13.69 -16.68 5.28
N PHE A 160 13.57 -15.37 5.01
CA PHE A 160 12.76 -14.47 5.83
C PHE A 160 11.27 -14.88 5.85
N PHE A 161 10.70 -15.19 4.69
CA PHE A 161 9.28 -15.53 4.56
C PHE A 161 8.94 -16.85 5.25
N PHE A 162 9.73 -17.90 5.02
CA PHE A 162 9.50 -19.21 5.64
C PHE A 162 9.79 -19.23 7.14
N ALA A 163 10.77 -18.45 7.61
CA ALA A 163 11.02 -18.31 9.05
C ALA A 163 9.83 -17.70 9.80
N ARG A 164 9.00 -16.90 9.13
CA ARG A 164 7.76 -16.33 9.71
C ARG A 164 6.59 -17.30 9.63
N GLY A 165 6.42 -18.02 8.51
CA GLY A 165 5.34 -18.98 8.32
C GLY A 165 5.41 -20.21 9.24
N SER A 166 6.58 -20.53 9.77
CA SER A 166 6.78 -21.66 10.72
C SER A 166 6.51 -21.31 12.18
N ARG A 167 6.17 -20.07 12.49
CA ARG A 167 5.89 -19.59 13.87
C ARG A 167 4.39 -19.49 14.19
N GLY A 168 3.51 -19.87 13.24
CA GLY A 168 2.06 -19.84 13.39
C GLY A 168 1.44 -21.20 13.75
#